data_f30254626fc17909bf7e3b195663b01e
#
_entry.id   f30254626fc17909bf7e3b195663b01e
#
_cell.length_a   1.000
_cell.length_b   1.000
_cell.length_c   1.000
_cell.angle_alpha   90.00
_cell.angle_beta   90.00
_cell.angle_gamma   90.00
#
_symmetry.space_group_name_H-M   'P 1'
#
loop_
_entity.id
_entity.type
_entity.pdbx_description
1 polymer ?
#
loop_
_entity_poly.entity_id
_entity_poly.type
_entity_poly.pdbx_seq_one_letter_code
_entity_poly.pdbx_strand_id
1 'polypeptide(L)'
;RECLYILPPDLLKERWTGERIRAEQAAWLSGIDEIAFVEAFEKEFDALAVSGNYQYLYLDLYKEEPADQHRAAHFFREKKWAQHPYLLIENANVIMRRLRTIKQPCEIAAMKEAEKITRDGIVAMMKASRPGMYEYQYKAEFDYALGQYGPQGPAFPSIISAGRNNFCIHYYGYRGIAHDGDMVLNDVGAWYDNLMNDVSRGWPCNGKYNERQRLLYECALQTSDHMFAMIKPGMEMAQVDREVRRFNAGLLKEAGVLQQEDQIGTYMWHGGAHHVGYDVHDAVMCPEIIAPGMVFCVDVGIYHEEWGIGFRLEDNCLVTEDGCENLSAITPRTIQEIEDTMQKGYR
;
A
#
# COMPACT_ATOMS: atom_id res chain seq x y z
N ARG A 1 -22.08 18.38 17.42
CA ARG A 1 -22.91 17.16 17.45
C ARG A 1 -22.27 16.15 16.51
N GLU A 2 -22.00 14.95 16.99
CA GLU A 2 -21.60 13.80 16.20
C GLU A 2 -22.73 12.77 16.28
N CYS A 3 -23.06 12.13 15.15
CA CYS A 3 -24.09 11.09 15.11
C CYS A 3 -23.67 10.02 14.11
N LEU A 4 -23.62 8.78 14.55
CA LEU A 4 -23.34 7.63 13.70
C LEU A 4 -24.66 6.96 13.28
N TYR A 5 -24.88 6.86 11.97
CA TYR A 5 -26.04 6.22 11.40
C TYR A 5 -25.74 4.76 11.04
N ILE A 6 -26.45 3.83 11.64
CA ILE A 6 -26.29 2.38 11.41
C ILE A 6 -27.55 1.78 10.77
N LEU A 7 -27.41 0.60 10.19
CA LEU A 7 -28.56 -0.16 9.69
C LEU A 7 -29.43 -0.66 10.86
N PRO A 8 -30.76 -0.55 10.79
CA PRO A 8 -31.63 -1.11 11.83
C PRO A 8 -31.54 -2.64 11.87
N PRO A 9 -31.80 -3.28 13.01
CA PRO A 9 -31.90 -4.73 13.10
C PRO A 9 -32.93 -5.27 12.11
N ASP A 10 -32.57 -6.41 11.45
CA ASP A 10 -33.46 -7.10 10.51
C ASP A 10 -33.24 -8.62 10.64
N LEU A 11 -34.03 -9.24 11.50
CA LEU A 11 -33.87 -10.67 11.83
C LEU A 11 -33.93 -11.61 10.61
N LEU A 12 -34.63 -11.24 9.55
CA LEU A 12 -34.67 -12.05 8.33
C LEU A 12 -33.35 -11.96 7.56
N LYS A 13 -32.84 -10.75 7.37
CA LYS A 13 -31.54 -10.54 6.68
C LYS A 13 -30.37 -11.06 7.52
N GLU A 14 -30.42 -10.87 8.84
CA GLU A 14 -29.37 -11.33 9.76
C GLU A 14 -29.21 -12.87 9.75
N ARG A 15 -30.27 -13.62 9.43
CA ARG A 15 -30.17 -15.07 9.21
C ARG A 15 -29.33 -15.44 7.98
N TRP A 16 -29.20 -14.52 7.01
CA TRP A 16 -28.46 -14.75 5.77
C TRP A 16 -27.03 -14.18 5.81
N THR A 17 -26.84 -13.04 6.46
CA THR A 17 -25.60 -12.26 6.34
C THR A 17 -24.87 -12.03 7.67
N GLY A 18 -25.39 -12.58 8.77
CA GLY A 18 -24.87 -12.35 10.10
C GLY A 18 -25.57 -11.19 10.83
N GLU A 19 -25.34 -11.09 12.11
CA GLU A 19 -25.93 -10.09 12.97
C GLU A 19 -25.42 -8.68 12.64
N ARG A 20 -26.35 -7.72 12.53
CA ARG A 20 -26.00 -6.30 12.39
C ARG A 20 -25.55 -5.73 13.71
N ILE A 21 -24.63 -4.78 13.67
CA ILE A 21 -24.19 -4.06 14.87
C ILE A 21 -25.35 -3.41 15.60
N ARG A 22 -25.39 -3.51 16.93
CA ARG A 22 -26.37 -2.86 17.79
C ARG A 22 -25.87 -1.49 18.24
N ALA A 23 -26.78 -0.60 18.63
CA ALA A 23 -26.46 0.78 18.98
C ALA A 23 -25.40 0.88 20.10
N GLU A 24 -25.54 0.08 21.16
CA GLU A 24 -24.56 0.04 22.25
C GLU A 24 -23.17 -0.39 21.80
N GLN A 25 -23.10 -1.41 20.95
CA GLN A 25 -21.84 -1.88 20.39
C GLN A 25 -21.23 -0.86 19.43
N ALA A 26 -22.07 -0.21 18.60
CA ALA A 26 -21.63 0.85 17.68
C ALA A 26 -21.06 2.05 18.46
N ALA A 27 -21.71 2.47 19.54
CA ALA A 27 -21.23 3.54 20.40
C ALA A 27 -19.88 3.19 21.05
N TRP A 28 -19.77 1.96 21.58
CA TRP A 28 -18.52 1.50 22.20
C TRP A 28 -17.35 1.43 21.21
N LEU A 29 -17.59 0.90 20.01
CA LEU A 29 -16.54 0.75 18.98
C LEU A 29 -16.12 2.08 18.37
N SER A 30 -17.08 3.00 18.15
CA SER A 30 -16.81 4.28 17.47
C SER A 30 -16.40 5.41 18.42
N GLY A 31 -16.72 5.28 19.70
CA GLY A 31 -16.61 6.39 20.65
C GLY A 31 -17.65 7.51 20.42
N ILE A 32 -18.64 7.30 19.55
CA ILE A 32 -19.73 8.24 19.28
C ILE A 32 -20.96 7.84 20.09
N ASP A 33 -21.40 8.69 21.00
CA ASP A 33 -22.52 8.40 21.89
C ASP A 33 -23.88 8.40 21.19
N GLU A 34 -24.04 9.27 20.18
CA GLU A 34 -25.32 9.42 19.49
C GLU A 34 -25.40 8.46 18.28
N ILE A 35 -26.22 7.43 18.41
CA ILE A 35 -26.46 6.43 17.37
C ILE A 35 -27.88 6.56 16.85
N ALA A 36 -28.05 6.64 15.54
CA ALA A 36 -29.34 6.67 14.87
C ALA A 36 -29.41 5.61 13.75
N PHE A 37 -30.59 5.37 13.19
CA PHE A 37 -30.75 4.49 12.05
C PHE A 37 -30.73 5.28 10.73
N VAL A 38 -30.16 4.67 9.70
CA VAL A 38 -29.99 5.30 8.36
C VAL A 38 -31.28 5.80 7.74
N GLU A 39 -32.43 5.23 8.10
CA GLU A 39 -33.76 5.70 7.64
C GLU A 39 -34.10 7.11 8.15
N ALA A 40 -33.52 7.53 9.27
CA ALA A 40 -33.75 8.86 9.83
C ALA A 40 -32.83 9.92 9.19
N PHE A 41 -31.70 9.50 8.58
CA PHE A 41 -30.63 10.39 8.14
C PHE A 41 -31.11 11.51 7.22
N GLU A 42 -31.82 11.20 6.14
CA GLU A 42 -32.22 12.22 5.18
C GLU A 42 -33.16 13.26 5.79
N LYS A 43 -34.13 12.80 6.61
CA LYS A 43 -35.07 13.70 7.30
C LYS A 43 -34.35 14.62 8.28
N GLU A 44 -33.42 14.09 9.05
CA GLU A 44 -32.63 14.89 10.00
C GLU A 44 -31.72 15.87 9.26
N PHE A 45 -31.06 15.42 8.18
CA PHE A 45 -30.24 16.27 7.34
C PHE A 45 -31.07 17.45 6.77
N ASP A 46 -32.23 17.16 6.19
CA ASP A 46 -33.09 18.20 5.60
C ASP A 46 -33.57 19.19 6.66
N ALA A 47 -33.86 18.74 7.89
CA ALA A 47 -34.20 19.62 8.99
C ALA A 47 -33.03 20.56 9.38
N LEU A 48 -31.79 20.03 9.39
CA LEU A 48 -30.60 20.85 9.62
C LEU A 48 -30.36 21.83 8.48
N ALA A 49 -30.52 21.40 7.24
CA ALA A 49 -30.33 22.23 6.05
C ALA A 49 -31.27 23.44 6.03
N VAL A 50 -32.55 23.26 6.40
CA VAL A 50 -33.54 24.37 6.43
C VAL A 50 -33.48 25.20 7.69
N SER A 51 -32.71 24.83 8.71
CA SER A 51 -32.62 25.56 9.98
C SER A 51 -32.00 26.96 9.86
N GLY A 52 -31.24 27.19 8.78
CA GLY A 52 -30.47 28.42 8.57
C GLY A 52 -29.19 28.52 9.39
N ASN A 53 -28.89 27.52 10.20
CA ASN A 53 -27.69 27.49 11.04
C ASN A 53 -26.44 27.03 10.31
N TYR A 54 -26.61 26.39 9.15
CA TYR A 54 -25.52 25.77 8.37
C TYR A 54 -25.54 26.32 6.94
N GLN A 55 -24.37 26.72 6.45
CA GLN A 55 -24.17 27.24 5.09
C GLN A 55 -23.40 26.25 4.21
N TYR A 56 -22.58 25.38 4.82
CA TYR A 56 -21.70 24.46 4.12
C TYR A 56 -22.06 23.01 4.39
N LEU A 57 -21.99 22.21 3.32
CA LEU A 57 -22.06 20.77 3.35
C LEU A 57 -20.74 20.24 2.83
N TYR A 58 -19.96 19.54 3.67
CA TYR A 58 -18.74 18.88 3.29
C TYR A 58 -19.01 17.41 2.99
N LEU A 59 -18.65 16.98 1.78
CA LEU A 59 -18.76 15.59 1.34
C LEU A 59 -17.41 15.09 0.84
N ASP A 60 -17.07 13.84 1.08
CA ASP A 60 -15.92 13.20 0.43
C ASP A 60 -16.27 12.89 -1.03
N LEU A 61 -15.84 13.79 -1.91
CA LEU A 61 -16.07 13.73 -3.36
C LEU A 61 -14.81 13.27 -4.12
N TYR A 62 -13.91 12.57 -3.44
CA TYR A 62 -12.69 12.07 -4.06
C TYR A 62 -13.00 11.05 -5.15
N LYS A 63 -12.25 11.16 -6.24
CA LYS A 63 -12.12 10.16 -7.30
C LYS A 63 -10.63 10.03 -7.59
N GLU A 64 -10.17 8.81 -7.76
CA GLU A 64 -8.79 8.54 -8.15
C GLU A 64 -8.59 8.98 -9.60
N GLU A 65 -9.49 8.55 -10.48
CA GLU A 65 -9.53 8.95 -11.89
C GLU A 65 -10.85 9.66 -12.20
N PRO A 66 -10.86 10.62 -13.14
CA PRO A 66 -12.09 11.31 -13.55
C PRO A 66 -13.19 10.37 -14.04
N ALA A 67 -12.80 9.23 -14.63
CA ALA A 67 -13.73 8.23 -15.17
C ALA A 67 -14.31 7.27 -14.11
N ASP A 68 -13.84 7.33 -12.86
CA ASP A 68 -14.33 6.47 -11.79
C ASP A 68 -15.82 6.65 -11.55
N GLN A 69 -16.45 5.57 -11.13
CA GLN A 69 -17.86 5.58 -10.78
C GLN A 69 -18.15 6.55 -9.65
N HIS A 70 -19.34 7.18 -9.73
CA HIS A 70 -19.82 8.02 -8.64
C HIS A 70 -20.06 7.19 -7.37
N ARG A 71 -19.48 7.65 -6.27
CA ARG A 71 -19.75 7.12 -4.93
C ARG A 71 -21.08 7.66 -4.40
N ALA A 72 -21.59 7.08 -3.32
CA ALA A 72 -22.83 7.53 -2.67
C ALA A 72 -22.85 9.05 -2.37
N ALA A 73 -21.70 9.61 -1.98
CA ALA A 73 -21.53 11.06 -1.73
C ALA A 73 -21.82 11.93 -2.98
N HIS A 74 -21.47 11.46 -4.19
CA HIS A 74 -21.75 12.18 -5.43
C HIS A 74 -23.25 12.22 -5.73
N PHE A 75 -23.94 11.07 -5.61
CA PHE A 75 -25.40 11.03 -5.78
C PHE A 75 -26.13 11.85 -4.71
N PHE A 76 -25.65 11.82 -3.47
CA PHE A 76 -26.20 12.63 -2.40
C PHE A 76 -26.00 14.12 -2.69
N ARG A 77 -24.81 14.54 -3.15
CA ARG A 77 -24.53 15.91 -3.59
C ARG A 77 -25.54 16.39 -4.63
N GLU A 78 -25.73 15.63 -5.70
CA GLU A 78 -26.64 15.99 -6.80
C GLU A 78 -28.08 16.15 -6.29
N LYS A 79 -28.56 15.20 -5.49
CA LYS A 79 -29.87 15.23 -4.87
C LYS A 79 -30.05 16.46 -3.97
N LYS A 80 -29.10 16.73 -3.09
CA LYS A 80 -29.21 17.79 -2.07
C LYS A 80 -28.99 19.17 -2.66
N TRP A 81 -28.15 19.31 -3.69
CA TRP A 81 -28.01 20.58 -4.41
C TRP A 81 -29.33 21.01 -5.09
N ALA A 82 -30.08 20.09 -5.63
CA ALA A 82 -31.38 20.39 -6.23
C ALA A 82 -32.45 20.75 -5.16
N GLN A 83 -32.40 20.13 -3.98
CA GLN A 83 -33.35 20.35 -2.88
C GLN A 83 -33.05 21.60 -2.04
N HIS A 84 -31.77 21.90 -1.85
CA HIS A 84 -31.27 22.97 -0.97
C HIS A 84 -30.24 23.85 -1.71
N PRO A 85 -30.65 24.63 -2.73
CA PRO A 85 -29.73 25.36 -3.61
C PRO A 85 -28.93 26.48 -2.89
N TYR A 86 -29.28 26.79 -1.66
CA TYR A 86 -28.58 27.77 -0.81
C TYR A 86 -27.42 27.15 -0.01
N LEU A 87 -27.29 25.82 0.04
CA LEU A 87 -26.14 25.16 0.65
C LEU A 87 -24.94 25.19 -0.30
N LEU A 88 -23.81 25.62 0.23
CA LEU A 88 -22.52 25.51 -0.46
C LEU A 88 -21.96 24.12 -0.22
N ILE A 89 -21.76 23.35 -1.28
CA ILE A 89 -21.26 21.99 -1.19
C ILE A 89 -19.77 22.00 -1.50
N GLU A 90 -18.96 21.62 -0.50
CA GLU A 90 -17.50 21.59 -0.55
C GLU A 90 -16.97 20.16 -0.52
N ASN A 91 -15.80 19.96 -1.09
CA ASN A 91 -15.13 18.67 -1.07
C ASN A 91 -14.33 18.47 0.23
N ALA A 92 -14.80 17.59 1.11
CA ALA A 92 -14.11 17.23 2.35
C ALA A 92 -12.74 16.56 2.10
N ASN A 93 -12.50 16.03 0.90
CA ASN A 93 -11.27 15.31 0.58
C ASN A 93 -10.01 16.15 0.83
N VAL A 94 -10.07 17.47 0.58
CA VAL A 94 -8.92 18.38 0.86
C VAL A 94 -8.53 18.35 2.33
N ILE A 95 -9.52 18.29 3.24
CA ILE A 95 -9.31 18.21 4.69
C ILE A 95 -8.74 16.85 5.04
N MET A 96 -9.34 15.78 4.50
CA MET A 96 -8.91 14.40 4.74
C MET A 96 -7.47 14.18 4.27
N ARG A 97 -7.13 14.66 3.07
CA ARG A 97 -5.76 14.57 2.55
C ARG A 97 -4.73 15.24 3.44
N ARG A 98 -5.04 16.41 4.00
CA ARG A 98 -4.15 17.10 4.95
C ARG A 98 -3.92 16.27 6.22
N LEU A 99 -4.99 15.69 6.77
CA LEU A 99 -4.90 14.83 7.98
C LEU A 99 -4.10 13.56 7.69
N ARG A 100 -4.26 12.95 6.52
CA ARG A 100 -3.57 11.71 6.12
C ARG A 100 -2.09 11.92 5.79
N THR A 101 -1.69 13.15 5.45
CA THR A 101 -0.30 13.45 5.03
C THR A 101 0.70 13.19 6.16
N ILE A 102 0.39 13.61 7.38
CA ILE A 102 1.23 13.43 8.56
C ILE A 102 0.59 12.39 9.47
N LYS A 103 1.22 11.23 9.59
CA LYS A 103 0.70 10.13 10.40
C LYS A 103 0.80 10.44 11.88
N GLN A 104 -0.28 10.14 12.60
CA GLN A 104 -0.32 10.22 14.05
C GLN A 104 0.43 9.03 14.69
N PRO A 105 0.88 9.13 15.95
CA PRO A 105 1.59 8.03 16.61
C PRO A 105 0.82 6.70 16.63
N CYS A 106 -0.51 6.72 16.75
CA CYS A 106 -1.35 5.51 16.68
C CYS A 106 -1.38 4.90 15.28
N GLU A 107 -1.40 5.73 14.24
CA GLU A 107 -1.35 5.28 12.85
C GLU A 107 0.01 4.64 12.53
N ILE A 108 1.11 5.26 12.97
CA ILE A 108 2.46 4.69 12.84
C ILE A 108 2.56 3.35 13.57
N ALA A 109 1.96 3.23 14.76
CA ALA A 109 1.94 1.97 15.51
C ALA A 109 1.19 0.87 14.74
N ALA A 110 0.03 1.19 14.14
CA ALA A 110 -0.74 0.27 13.31
C ALA A 110 0.04 -0.15 12.06
N MET A 111 0.71 0.79 11.37
CA MET A 111 1.57 0.48 10.22
C MET A 111 2.72 -0.46 10.61
N LYS A 112 3.35 -0.28 11.79
CA LYS A 112 4.39 -1.19 12.29
C LYS A 112 3.86 -2.60 12.59
N GLU A 113 2.61 -2.74 13.01
CA GLU A 113 1.97 -4.06 13.13
C GLU A 113 1.68 -4.67 11.74
N ALA A 114 1.20 -3.88 10.78
CA ALA A 114 1.02 -4.32 9.40
C ALA A 114 2.36 -4.84 8.80
N GLU A 115 3.49 -4.17 9.08
CA GLU A 115 4.83 -4.60 8.66
C GLU A 115 5.20 -5.99 9.19
N LYS A 116 4.90 -6.29 10.47
CA LYS A 116 5.16 -7.62 11.05
C LYS A 116 4.35 -8.70 10.37
N ILE A 117 3.08 -8.42 10.09
CA ILE A 117 2.18 -9.36 9.40
C ILE A 117 2.67 -9.61 7.98
N THR A 118 3.03 -8.55 7.25
CA THR A 118 3.57 -8.65 5.88
C THR A 118 4.89 -9.43 5.85
N ARG A 119 5.82 -9.15 6.79
CA ARG A 119 7.05 -9.92 6.95
C ARG A 119 6.77 -11.41 7.08
N ASP A 120 5.83 -11.80 7.93
CA ASP A 120 5.53 -13.21 8.17
C ASP A 120 4.94 -13.87 6.92
N GLY A 121 4.13 -13.16 6.15
CA GLY A 121 3.64 -13.59 4.84
C GLY A 121 4.76 -13.77 3.81
N ILE A 122 5.66 -12.80 3.69
CA ILE A 122 6.82 -12.88 2.78
C ILE A 122 7.76 -14.02 3.18
N VAL A 123 8.04 -14.18 4.47
CA VAL A 123 8.87 -15.28 5.00
C VAL A 123 8.22 -16.64 4.75
N ALA A 124 6.89 -16.75 4.84
CA ALA A 124 6.18 -17.98 4.49
C ALA A 124 6.35 -18.33 3.01
N MET A 125 6.18 -17.36 2.11
CA MET A 125 6.45 -17.54 0.68
C MET A 125 7.89 -17.96 0.38
N MET A 126 8.88 -17.28 0.99
CA MET A 126 10.31 -17.62 0.84
C MET A 126 10.60 -19.05 1.26
N LYS A 127 10.08 -19.49 2.42
CA LYS A 127 10.29 -20.85 2.95
C LYS A 127 9.61 -21.93 2.11
N ALA A 128 8.47 -21.65 1.50
CA ALA A 128 7.76 -22.58 0.63
C ALA A 128 8.35 -22.65 -0.77
N SER A 129 9.12 -21.62 -1.17
CA SER A 129 9.60 -21.41 -2.54
C SER A 129 10.46 -22.56 -3.03
N ARG A 130 10.16 -23.06 -4.24
CA ARG A 130 10.88 -24.11 -4.93
C ARG A 130 10.56 -24.12 -6.43
N PRO A 131 11.44 -24.63 -7.28
CA PRO A 131 11.13 -24.87 -8.68
C PRO A 131 9.87 -25.73 -8.86
N GLY A 132 9.05 -25.38 -9.85
CA GLY A 132 7.79 -26.04 -10.16
C GLY A 132 6.59 -25.53 -9.37
N MET A 133 6.78 -24.56 -8.46
CA MET A 133 5.70 -23.93 -7.70
C MET A 133 4.94 -22.95 -8.61
N TYR A 134 3.59 -22.97 -8.53
CA TYR A 134 2.74 -22.01 -9.23
C TYR A 134 2.61 -20.71 -8.46
N GLU A 135 2.41 -19.60 -9.16
CA GLU A 135 2.23 -18.27 -8.57
C GLU A 135 1.07 -18.21 -7.57
N TYR A 136 -0.07 -18.89 -7.86
CA TYR A 136 -1.18 -18.98 -6.90
C TYR A 136 -0.82 -19.71 -5.61
N GLN A 137 0.20 -20.57 -5.61
CA GLN A 137 0.66 -21.25 -4.39
C GLN A 137 1.44 -20.30 -3.49
N TYR A 138 2.28 -19.41 -4.05
CA TYR A 138 2.90 -18.33 -3.27
C TYR A 138 1.85 -17.42 -2.65
N LYS A 139 0.82 -17.05 -3.45
CA LYS A 139 -0.31 -16.28 -2.93
C LYS A 139 -1.02 -16.99 -1.78
N ALA A 140 -1.24 -18.29 -1.89
CA ALA A 140 -1.87 -19.09 -0.83
C ALA A 140 -1.06 -19.10 0.46
N GLU A 141 0.29 -19.16 0.38
CA GLU A 141 1.18 -19.05 1.54
C GLU A 141 1.07 -17.67 2.21
N PHE A 142 1.05 -16.61 1.41
CA PHE A 142 0.87 -15.25 1.91
C PHE A 142 -0.49 -15.07 2.60
N ASP A 143 -1.59 -15.42 1.91
CA ASP A 143 -2.95 -15.29 2.43
C ASP A 143 -3.14 -16.13 3.71
N TYR A 144 -2.57 -17.34 3.77
CA TYR A 144 -2.62 -18.18 4.95
C TYR A 144 -1.91 -17.54 6.16
N ALA A 145 -0.72 -16.98 5.94
CA ALA A 145 0.01 -16.29 6.99
C ALA A 145 -0.77 -15.09 7.54
N LEU A 146 -1.33 -14.27 6.66
CA LEU A 146 -2.16 -13.13 7.05
C LEU A 146 -3.39 -13.57 7.86
N GLY A 147 -4.03 -14.65 7.45
CA GLY A 147 -5.21 -15.22 8.14
C GLY A 147 -4.96 -15.66 9.58
N GLN A 148 -3.70 -15.81 10.01
CA GLN A 148 -3.36 -16.11 11.42
C GLN A 148 -3.47 -14.87 12.32
N TYR A 149 -3.50 -13.66 11.74
CA TYR A 149 -3.58 -12.39 12.47
C TYR A 149 -5.00 -11.79 12.51
N GLY A 150 -5.91 -12.27 11.67
CA GLY A 150 -7.28 -11.77 11.64
C GLY A 150 -7.93 -11.87 10.26
N PRO A 151 -9.15 -11.35 10.12
CA PRO A 151 -9.93 -11.49 8.88
C PRO A 151 -9.64 -10.42 7.83
N GLN A 152 -8.76 -9.45 8.09
CA GLN A 152 -8.56 -8.28 7.22
C GLN A 152 -7.99 -8.64 5.85
N GLY A 153 -7.06 -9.61 5.80
CA GLY A 153 -6.42 -10.02 4.55
C GLY A 153 -5.38 -9.03 4.01
N PRO A 154 -5.05 -9.10 2.71
CA PRO A 154 -4.05 -8.23 2.09
C PRO A 154 -4.55 -6.79 1.96
N ALA A 155 -3.62 -5.84 2.05
CA ALA A 155 -3.86 -4.40 1.90
C ALA A 155 -4.42 -4.04 0.51
N PHE A 156 -3.94 -4.72 -0.51
CA PHE A 156 -4.31 -4.57 -1.91
C PHE A 156 -4.23 -5.92 -2.63
N PRO A 157 -4.76 -6.05 -3.86
CA PRO A 157 -4.57 -7.27 -4.63
C PRO A 157 -3.09 -7.59 -4.77
N SER A 158 -2.63 -8.67 -4.13
CA SER A 158 -1.21 -9.06 -4.10
C SER A 158 -0.66 -9.23 -5.51
N ILE A 159 0.50 -8.66 -5.81
CA ILE A 159 1.23 -8.90 -7.06
C ILE A 159 2.25 -9.99 -6.78
N ILE A 160 2.06 -11.15 -7.40
CA ILE A 160 2.95 -12.29 -7.24
C ILE A 160 3.15 -12.93 -8.61
N SER A 161 4.40 -12.94 -9.06
CA SER A 161 4.77 -13.39 -10.38
C SER A 161 6.10 -14.15 -10.38
N ALA A 162 6.36 -14.92 -11.43
CA ALA A 162 7.60 -15.65 -11.59
C ALA A 162 8.09 -15.60 -13.07
N GLY A 163 9.40 -15.54 -13.25
CA GLY A 163 10.05 -15.55 -14.53
C GLY A 163 9.57 -14.41 -15.43
N ARG A 164 9.03 -14.73 -16.62
CA ARG A 164 8.58 -13.71 -17.57
C ARG A 164 7.37 -12.87 -17.12
N ASN A 165 6.57 -13.37 -16.20
CA ASN A 165 5.44 -12.60 -15.68
C ASN A 165 5.88 -11.41 -14.83
N ASN A 166 7.13 -11.38 -14.37
CA ASN A 166 7.73 -10.25 -13.64
C ASN A 166 7.82 -8.96 -14.48
N PHE A 167 7.67 -9.07 -15.81
CA PHE A 167 7.65 -7.91 -16.72
C PHE A 167 6.25 -7.31 -16.93
N CYS A 168 5.27 -7.68 -16.09
CA CYS A 168 3.99 -7.02 -15.95
C CYS A 168 3.91 -6.39 -14.56
N ILE A 169 3.97 -5.07 -14.46
CA ILE A 169 4.11 -4.35 -13.18
C ILE A 169 2.98 -4.72 -12.21
N HIS A 170 1.72 -4.72 -12.67
CA HIS A 170 0.53 -5.10 -11.89
C HIS A 170 0.00 -6.45 -12.38
N TYR A 171 0.72 -7.52 -12.09
CA TYR A 171 0.35 -8.87 -12.53
C TYR A 171 -0.57 -9.58 -11.51
N TYR A 172 -1.77 -9.89 -11.92
CA TYR A 172 -2.80 -10.57 -11.11
C TYR A 172 -3.25 -11.92 -11.69
N GLY A 173 -2.48 -12.49 -12.61
CA GLY A 173 -2.86 -13.73 -13.29
C GLY A 173 -2.69 -15.00 -12.46
N TYR A 174 -1.63 -15.05 -11.67
CA TYR A 174 -1.24 -16.17 -10.77
C TYR A 174 -1.18 -17.54 -11.44
N ARG A 175 -0.97 -17.63 -12.77
CA ARG A 175 -1.03 -18.89 -13.53
C ARG A 175 0.34 -19.41 -13.93
N GLY A 176 1.38 -18.62 -13.75
CA GLY A 176 2.74 -19.00 -14.09
C GLY A 176 3.30 -20.06 -13.16
N ILE A 177 4.35 -20.72 -13.64
CA ILE A 177 5.14 -21.70 -12.88
C ILE A 177 6.54 -21.12 -12.74
N ALA A 178 7.10 -21.13 -11.54
CA ALA A 178 8.48 -20.78 -11.29
C ALA A 178 9.40 -21.94 -11.73
N HIS A 179 10.12 -21.75 -12.83
CA HIS A 179 11.13 -22.72 -13.27
C HIS A 179 12.44 -22.53 -12.50
N ASP A 180 13.29 -23.54 -12.50
CA ASP A 180 14.56 -23.50 -11.76
C ASP A 180 15.40 -22.28 -12.21
N GLY A 181 15.76 -21.45 -11.23
CA GLY A 181 16.47 -20.19 -11.43
C GLY A 181 15.63 -18.98 -11.82
N ASP A 182 14.31 -19.12 -12.01
CA ASP A 182 13.44 -17.96 -12.22
C ASP A 182 13.39 -17.07 -10.96
N MET A 183 13.39 -15.76 -11.17
CA MET A 183 13.04 -14.81 -10.10
C MET A 183 11.55 -14.89 -9.81
N VAL A 184 11.21 -14.95 -8.53
CA VAL A 184 9.88 -14.66 -8.00
C VAL A 184 9.87 -13.21 -7.58
N LEU A 185 8.90 -12.45 -8.05
CA LEU A 185 8.61 -11.10 -7.62
C LEU A 185 7.33 -11.14 -6.80
N ASN A 186 7.34 -10.55 -5.63
CA ASN A 186 6.14 -10.23 -4.89
C ASN A 186 6.12 -8.76 -4.51
N ASP A 187 4.92 -8.20 -4.51
CA ASP A 187 4.62 -6.87 -4.08
C ASP A 187 3.30 -6.97 -3.32
N VAL A 188 3.39 -6.84 -2.01
CA VAL A 188 2.36 -7.26 -1.07
C VAL A 188 2.35 -6.38 0.17
N GLY A 189 1.19 -6.30 0.81
CA GLY A 189 1.04 -5.63 2.08
C GLY A 189 -0.08 -6.23 2.92
N ALA A 190 -0.02 -6.05 4.22
CA ALA A 190 -1.10 -6.36 5.14
C ALA A 190 -1.90 -5.11 5.47
N TRP A 191 -3.14 -5.33 5.84
CA TRP A 191 -4.04 -4.31 6.34
C TRP A 191 -4.27 -4.54 7.84
N TYR A 192 -3.88 -3.56 8.65
CA TYR A 192 -4.07 -3.61 10.09
C TYR A 192 -4.61 -2.27 10.61
N ASP A 193 -5.73 -2.31 11.34
CA ASP A 193 -6.42 -1.14 11.92
C ASP A 193 -6.61 0.01 10.92
N ASN A 194 -7.09 -0.33 9.72
CA ASN A 194 -7.30 0.55 8.56
C ASN A 194 -6.03 1.17 7.94
N LEU A 195 -4.86 0.80 8.39
CA LEU A 195 -3.58 1.23 7.82
C LEU A 195 -2.97 0.10 6.99
N MET A 196 -2.30 0.49 5.92
CA MET A 196 -1.65 -0.41 4.97
C MET A 196 -0.14 -0.24 5.01
N ASN A 197 0.57 -1.22 4.51
CA ASN A 197 1.95 -1.12 4.11
C ASN A 197 2.15 -1.70 2.71
N ASP A 198 3.31 -1.46 2.13
CA ASP A 198 3.67 -1.87 0.78
C ASP A 198 5.12 -2.33 0.75
N VAL A 199 5.34 -3.61 0.46
CA VAL A 199 6.66 -4.22 0.51
C VAL A 199 6.86 -5.13 -0.70
N SER A 200 7.86 -4.79 -1.51
CA SER A 200 8.28 -5.68 -2.59
C SER A 200 9.58 -6.40 -2.28
N ARG A 201 9.64 -7.66 -2.63
CA ARG A 201 10.85 -8.49 -2.60
C ARG A 201 10.96 -9.32 -3.87
N GLY A 202 12.20 -9.65 -4.22
CA GLY A 202 12.50 -10.56 -5.33
C GLY A 202 13.53 -11.60 -4.93
N TRP A 203 13.29 -12.88 -5.25
CA TRP A 203 14.24 -13.96 -4.99
C TRP A 203 14.21 -15.02 -6.07
N PRO A 204 15.33 -15.76 -6.30
CA PRO A 204 15.31 -16.95 -7.15
C PRO A 204 14.48 -18.06 -6.49
N CYS A 205 13.58 -18.70 -7.24
CA CYS A 205 12.67 -19.72 -6.67
C CYS A 205 13.40 -20.90 -6.04
N ASN A 206 14.64 -21.18 -6.46
CA ASN A 206 15.49 -22.24 -5.91
C ASN A 206 16.34 -21.81 -4.70
N GLY A 207 16.24 -20.56 -4.25
CA GLY A 207 16.94 -20.02 -3.09
C GLY A 207 18.42 -19.71 -3.32
N LYS A 208 18.86 -19.59 -4.57
CA LYS A 208 20.26 -19.28 -4.93
C LYS A 208 20.33 -18.24 -6.03
N TYR A 209 20.82 -17.05 -5.69
CA TYR A 209 21.09 -16.01 -6.69
C TYR A 209 22.29 -16.41 -7.56
N ASN A 210 22.08 -16.45 -8.90
CA ASN A 210 23.18 -16.53 -9.85
C ASN A 210 23.92 -15.17 -9.97
N GLU A 211 25.05 -15.13 -10.69
CA GLU A 211 25.89 -13.93 -10.80
C GLU A 211 25.13 -12.70 -11.33
N ARG A 212 24.28 -12.85 -12.35
CA ARG A 212 23.50 -11.75 -12.92
C ARG A 212 22.39 -11.27 -11.99
N GLN A 213 21.68 -12.19 -11.33
CA GLN A 213 20.66 -11.87 -10.34
C GLN A 213 21.27 -11.13 -9.15
N ARG A 214 22.42 -11.63 -8.65
CA ARG A 214 23.17 -10.99 -7.57
C ARG A 214 23.58 -9.57 -7.94
N LEU A 215 24.18 -9.41 -9.14
CA LEU A 215 24.62 -8.11 -9.63
C LEU A 215 23.49 -7.07 -9.61
N LEU A 216 22.33 -7.41 -10.21
CA LEU A 216 21.20 -6.51 -10.31
C LEU A 216 20.56 -6.27 -8.93
N TYR A 217 20.45 -7.31 -8.11
CA TYR A 217 19.84 -7.18 -6.77
C TYR A 217 20.71 -6.31 -5.85
N GLU A 218 22.04 -6.44 -5.91
CA GLU A 218 22.97 -5.61 -5.16
C GLU A 218 22.91 -4.14 -5.59
N CYS A 219 22.68 -3.84 -6.88
CA CYS A 219 22.43 -2.47 -7.34
C CYS A 219 21.15 -1.89 -6.71
N ALA A 220 20.07 -2.68 -6.70
CA ALA A 220 18.81 -2.24 -6.06
C ALA A 220 18.98 -2.04 -4.55
N LEU A 221 19.65 -2.96 -3.86
CA LEU A 221 19.91 -2.90 -2.43
C LEU A 221 20.73 -1.66 -2.04
N GLN A 222 21.83 -1.42 -2.76
CA GLN A 222 22.68 -0.23 -2.54
C GLN A 222 21.91 1.07 -2.83
N THR A 223 21.02 1.06 -3.83
CA THR A 223 20.17 2.22 -4.13
C THR A 223 19.19 2.47 -2.97
N SER A 224 18.51 1.43 -2.47
CA SER A 224 17.62 1.55 -1.33
C SER A 224 18.37 2.03 -0.08
N ASP A 225 19.54 1.46 0.23
CA ASP A 225 20.36 1.87 1.38
C ASP A 225 20.81 3.34 1.27
N HIS A 226 21.22 3.78 0.07
CA HIS A 226 21.53 5.17 -0.20
C HIS A 226 20.34 6.09 0.10
N MET A 227 19.13 5.71 -0.35
CA MET A 227 17.94 6.51 -0.12
C MET A 227 17.61 6.64 1.35
N PHE A 228 17.64 5.54 2.12
CA PHE A 228 17.41 5.60 3.57
C PHE A 228 18.49 6.38 4.34
N ALA A 229 19.71 6.48 3.80
CA ALA A 229 20.77 7.30 4.38
C ALA A 229 20.62 8.80 4.08
N MET A 230 19.92 9.17 2.98
CA MET A 230 19.84 10.57 2.57
C MET A 230 18.48 11.24 2.84
N ILE A 231 17.38 10.48 2.93
CA ILE A 231 16.04 11.03 3.14
C ILE A 231 15.96 11.71 4.50
N LYS A 232 15.53 12.98 4.50
CA LYS A 232 15.35 13.79 5.70
C LYS A 232 14.33 14.90 5.47
N PRO A 233 13.75 15.49 6.54
CA PRO A 233 12.88 16.65 6.42
C PRO A 233 13.52 17.80 5.63
N GLY A 234 12.71 18.53 4.90
CA GLY A 234 13.12 19.67 4.08
C GLY A 234 13.53 19.33 2.65
N MET A 235 13.63 18.06 2.29
CA MET A 235 13.82 17.65 0.90
C MET A 235 12.52 17.79 0.10
N GLU A 236 12.63 18.01 -1.21
CA GLU A 236 11.48 17.90 -2.12
C GLU A 236 11.10 16.44 -2.33
N MET A 237 9.79 16.12 -2.29
CA MET A 237 9.31 14.75 -2.58
C MET A 237 9.73 14.28 -3.99
N ALA A 238 9.67 15.17 -4.99
CA ALA A 238 10.15 14.87 -6.33
C ALA A 238 11.66 14.56 -6.41
N GLN A 239 12.46 14.99 -5.42
CA GLN A 239 13.88 14.66 -5.37
C GLN A 239 14.11 13.19 -5.03
N VAL A 240 13.20 12.56 -4.25
CA VAL A 240 13.29 11.13 -3.91
C VAL A 240 13.25 10.29 -5.18
N ASP A 241 12.25 10.49 -6.05
CA ASP A 241 12.14 9.76 -7.32
C ASP A 241 13.35 9.99 -8.24
N ARG A 242 13.77 11.27 -8.38
CA ARG A 242 14.95 11.60 -9.21
C ARG A 242 16.21 10.91 -8.68
N GLU A 243 16.40 10.84 -7.38
CA GLU A 243 17.61 10.29 -6.77
C GLU A 243 17.64 8.77 -6.82
N VAL A 244 16.52 8.08 -6.61
CA VAL A 244 16.39 6.63 -6.82
C VAL A 244 16.85 6.28 -8.23
N ARG A 245 16.32 6.97 -9.26
CA ARG A 245 16.70 6.75 -10.66
C ARG A 245 18.16 7.06 -10.96
N ARG A 246 18.63 8.22 -10.46
CA ARG A 246 20.01 8.68 -10.70
C ARG A 246 21.04 7.72 -10.10
N PHE A 247 20.84 7.34 -8.83
CA PHE A 247 21.78 6.49 -8.11
C PHE A 247 21.81 5.07 -8.69
N ASN A 248 20.62 4.49 -8.94
CA ASN A 248 20.49 3.18 -9.57
C ASN A 248 21.13 3.18 -10.98
N ALA A 249 20.92 4.24 -11.77
CA ALA A 249 21.56 4.37 -13.10
C ALA A 249 23.10 4.37 -13.01
N GLY A 250 23.66 5.07 -12.03
CA GLY A 250 25.10 5.08 -11.79
C GLY A 250 25.66 3.68 -11.51
N LEU A 251 25.01 2.94 -10.60
CA LEU A 251 25.40 1.57 -10.26
C LEU A 251 25.28 0.61 -11.45
N LEU A 252 24.17 0.66 -12.19
CA LEU A 252 23.95 -0.18 -13.37
C LEU A 252 24.97 0.14 -14.49
N LYS A 253 25.39 1.39 -14.62
CA LYS A 253 26.44 1.79 -15.55
C LYS A 253 27.82 1.27 -15.11
N GLU A 254 28.17 1.40 -13.83
CA GLU A 254 29.42 0.84 -13.28
C GLU A 254 29.47 -0.69 -13.43
N ALA A 255 28.32 -1.35 -13.28
CA ALA A 255 28.16 -2.78 -13.50
C ALA A 255 28.20 -3.20 -15.02
N GLY A 256 28.27 -2.24 -15.93
CA GLY A 256 28.29 -2.49 -17.38
C GLY A 256 26.93 -2.90 -17.97
N VAL A 257 25.85 -2.72 -17.23
CA VAL A 257 24.47 -3.00 -17.67
C VAL A 257 23.93 -1.84 -18.50
N LEU A 258 24.19 -0.59 -18.09
CA LEU A 258 23.87 0.63 -18.83
C LEU A 258 25.11 1.19 -19.55
N GLN A 259 24.89 1.74 -20.74
CA GLN A 259 25.93 2.54 -21.43
C GLN A 259 25.92 3.99 -20.92
N GLN A 260 24.77 4.57 -20.72
CA GLN A 260 24.55 5.95 -20.27
C GLN A 260 23.43 5.99 -19.22
N GLU A 261 23.52 6.88 -18.23
CA GLU A 261 22.59 6.97 -17.11
C GLU A 261 21.18 7.41 -17.52
N ASP A 262 21.03 8.18 -18.58
CA ASP A 262 19.75 8.60 -19.14
C ASP A 262 18.92 7.44 -19.73
N GLN A 263 19.54 6.28 -19.93
CA GLN A 263 18.89 5.05 -20.37
C GLN A 263 18.20 4.29 -19.23
N ILE A 264 18.19 4.78 -18.00
CA ILE A 264 17.61 4.10 -16.83
C ILE A 264 16.16 3.63 -17.07
N GLY A 265 15.38 4.39 -17.84
CA GLY A 265 14.02 4.02 -18.23
C GLY A 265 13.89 2.69 -18.97
N THR A 266 14.98 2.13 -19.50
CA THR A 266 15.00 0.79 -20.11
C THR A 266 14.81 -0.31 -19.06
N TYR A 267 15.28 -0.08 -17.83
CA TYR A 267 15.29 -1.07 -16.76
C TYR A 267 14.46 -0.70 -15.53
N MET A 268 14.08 0.58 -15.37
CA MET A 268 13.25 1.05 -14.30
C MET A 268 11.99 1.73 -14.88
N TRP A 269 10.84 1.05 -14.81
CA TRP A 269 9.64 1.41 -15.57
C TRP A 269 8.61 2.22 -14.78
N HIS A 270 8.75 2.32 -13.45
CA HIS A 270 7.83 3.02 -12.56
C HIS A 270 8.55 4.07 -11.72
N GLY A 271 7.80 4.84 -10.94
CA GLY A 271 8.32 5.81 -9.98
C GLY A 271 9.04 5.13 -8.82
N GLY A 272 9.94 5.86 -8.18
CA GLY A 272 10.74 5.36 -7.05
C GLY A 272 10.11 5.65 -5.68
N ALA A 273 8.93 6.30 -5.62
CA ALA A 273 8.26 6.60 -4.36
C ALA A 273 6.79 6.99 -4.55
N HIS A 274 5.93 6.55 -3.63
CA HIS A 274 4.55 7.03 -3.46
C HIS A 274 4.16 6.97 -1.97
N HIS A 275 3.19 7.79 -1.56
CA HIS A 275 2.70 7.76 -0.19
C HIS A 275 1.90 6.50 0.11
N VAL A 276 2.03 6.00 1.35
CA VAL A 276 1.33 4.83 1.87
C VAL A 276 0.64 5.20 3.19
N GLY A 277 -0.53 4.63 3.46
CA GLY A 277 -1.26 4.90 4.68
C GLY A 277 -2.61 4.19 4.74
N TYR A 278 -3.71 4.93 4.66
CA TYR A 278 -5.06 4.37 4.56
C TYR A 278 -5.36 3.71 3.20
N ASP A 279 -4.60 4.09 2.18
CA ASP A 279 -4.57 3.44 0.88
C ASP A 279 -3.11 3.12 0.52
N VAL A 280 -2.90 2.13 -0.35
CA VAL A 280 -1.55 1.77 -0.83
C VAL A 280 -0.93 2.94 -1.60
N HIS A 281 -1.72 3.62 -2.43
CA HIS A 281 -1.40 4.94 -2.97
C HIS A 281 -2.19 5.99 -2.19
N ASP A 282 -1.63 6.44 -1.06
CA ASP A 282 -2.39 7.22 -0.09
C ASP A 282 -2.79 8.60 -0.65
N ALA A 283 -4.07 8.94 -0.50
CA ALA A 283 -4.63 10.21 -0.94
C ALA A 283 -4.21 11.35 0.00
N VAL A 284 -2.98 11.80 -0.14
CA VAL A 284 -2.39 12.90 0.63
C VAL A 284 -2.42 14.23 -0.13
N MET A 285 -2.21 15.33 0.56
CA MET A 285 -1.85 16.60 -0.10
C MET A 285 -0.43 16.42 -0.59
N CYS A 286 -0.20 16.18 -1.88
CA CYS A 286 1.16 16.05 -2.40
C CYS A 286 2.02 17.22 -1.88
N PRO A 287 2.77 17.07 -0.78
CA PRO A 287 3.60 18.14 -0.29
C PRO A 287 4.84 18.19 -1.18
N GLU A 288 5.21 19.37 -1.56
CA GLU A 288 6.48 19.59 -2.26
C GLU A 288 7.65 19.24 -1.34
N ILE A 289 7.48 19.41 -0.04
CA ILE A 289 8.53 19.27 0.98
C ILE A 289 8.20 18.15 1.98
N ILE A 290 9.15 17.25 2.16
CA ILE A 290 9.09 16.15 3.12
C ILE A 290 9.12 16.70 4.54
N ALA A 291 8.24 16.19 5.40
CA ALA A 291 8.12 16.57 6.80
C ALA A 291 8.04 15.33 7.72
N PRO A 292 8.42 15.47 9.01
CA PRO A 292 8.29 14.39 9.98
C PRO A 292 6.86 13.83 10.07
N GLY A 293 6.74 12.52 10.22
CA GLY A 293 5.45 11.81 10.26
C GLY A 293 4.88 11.45 8.89
N MET A 294 5.51 11.85 7.78
CA MET A 294 5.15 11.32 6.46
C MET A 294 5.60 9.87 6.33
N VAL A 295 4.79 9.06 5.65
CA VAL A 295 5.13 7.68 5.26
C VAL A 295 4.93 7.53 3.77
N PHE A 296 5.97 7.04 3.10
CA PHE A 296 5.97 6.72 1.67
C PHE A 296 6.90 5.54 1.39
N CYS A 297 6.74 4.87 0.26
CA CYS A 297 7.66 3.81 -0.13
C CYS A 297 8.94 4.36 -0.76
N VAL A 298 10.02 3.58 -0.68
CA VAL A 298 11.22 3.68 -1.51
C VAL A 298 11.25 2.41 -2.34
N ASP A 299 10.93 2.56 -3.63
CA ASP A 299 10.72 1.45 -4.55
C ASP A 299 11.77 1.44 -5.65
N VAL A 300 12.56 0.37 -5.70
CA VAL A 300 13.64 0.17 -6.68
C VAL A 300 13.33 -1.05 -7.54
N GLY A 301 12.71 -0.83 -8.69
CA GLY A 301 12.46 -1.88 -9.68
C GLY A 301 13.60 -2.01 -10.68
N ILE A 302 13.99 -3.25 -11.00
CA ILE A 302 14.93 -3.55 -12.12
C ILE A 302 14.32 -4.65 -12.98
N TYR A 303 14.13 -4.33 -14.28
CA TYR A 303 13.49 -5.21 -15.27
C TYR A 303 14.41 -5.39 -16.47
N HIS A 304 15.23 -6.44 -16.45
CA HIS A 304 16.16 -6.78 -17.52
C HIS A 304 15.59 -7.90 -18.40
N GLU A 305 14.80 -7.54 -19.41
CA GLU A 305 14.07 -8.50 -20.24
C GLU A 305 14.97 -9.51 -20.96
N GLU A 306 16.13 -9.07 -21.47
CA GLU A 306 17.08 -9.95 -22.17
C GLU A 306 17.65 -11.04 -21.26
N TRP A 307 17.90 -10.72 -19.99
CA TRP A 307 18.37 -11.71 -19.01
C TRP A 307 17.21 -12.47 -18.35
N GLY A 308 15.97 -12.07 -18.59
CA GLY A 308 14.80 -12.66 -17.97
C GLY A 308 14.73 -12.39 -16.46
N ILE A 309 15.33 -11.30 -15.99
CA ILE A 309 15.42 -10.94 -14.56
C ILE A 309 14.59 -9.67 -14.32
N GLY A 310 13.50 -9.80 -13.57
CA GLY A 310 12.66 -8.68 -13.14
C GLY A 310 12.30 -8.83 -11.66
N PHE A 311 12.43 -7.75 -10.89
CA PHE A 311 12.07 -7.71 -9.48
C PHE A 311 11.94 -6.26 -8.98
N ARG A 312 11.35 -6.10 -7.80
CA ARG A 312 11.36 -4.87 -7.00
C ARG A 312 11.97 -5.12 -5.62
N LEU A 313 12.64 -4.12 -5.10
CA LEU A 313 13.00 -3.99 -3.69
C LEU A 313 12.37 -2.70 -3.18
N GLU A 314 11.34 -2.84 -2.37
CA GLU A 314 10.53 -1.75 -1.87
C GLU A 314 10.33 -1.86 -0.38
N ASP A 315 10.51 -0.74 0.29
CA ASP A 315 10.40 -0.61 1.74
C ASP A 315 9.62 0.67 2.10
N ASN A 316 8.87 0.63 3.20
CA ASN A 316 8.18 1.80 3.72
C ASN A 316 9.12 2.67 4.55
N CYS A 317 9.15 3.96 4.22
CA CYS A 317 9.98 5.00 4.82
C CYS A 317 9.11 5.89 5.72
N LEU A 318 9.35 5.91 7.02
CA LEU A 318 8.81 6.88 7.97
C LEU A 318 9.81 8.02 8.15
N VAL A 319 9.40 9.23 7.83
CA VAL A 319 10.23 10.42 8.05
C VAL A 319 10.25 10.79 9.53
N THR A 320 11.44 10.95 10.11
CA THR A 320 11.70 11.36 11.50
C THR A 320 12.08 12.84 11.57
N GLU A 321 12.40 13.36 12.76
CA GLU A 321 12.79 14.78 12.95
C GLU A 321 14.10 15.15 12.23
N ASP A 322 15.01 14.18 12.03
CA ASP A 322 16.36 14.41 11.51
C ASP A 322 16.79 13.48 10.36
N GLY A 323 15.91 12.54 9.98
CA GLY A 323 16.18 11.54 8.95
C GLY A 323 14.95 10.73 8.59
N CYS A 324 15.12 9.41 8.48
CA CYS A 324 14.02 8.48 8.28
C CYS A 324 14.29 7.10 8.90
N GLU A 325 13.22 6.36 9.15
CA GLU A 325 13.20 4.96 9.60
C GLU A 325 12.70 4.06 8.47
N ASN A 326 13.41 2.98 8.17
CA ASN A 326 12.92 1.91 7.31
C ASN A 326 12.00 1.01 8.14
N LEU A 327 10.68 1.12 7.96
CA LEU A 327 9.69 0.31 8.69
C LEU A 327 9.75 -1.16 8.28
N SER A 328 10.13 -1.44 7.02
CA SER A 328 10.19 -2.78 6.43
C SER A 328 11.54 -3.48 6.66
N ALA A 329 12.47 -2.87 7.41
CA ALA A 329 13.80 -3.44 7.70
C ALA A 329 13.75 -4.79 8.44
N ILE A 330 12.61 -5.11 9.06
CA ILE A 330 12.37 -6.39 9.74
C ILE A 330 12.13 -7.55 8.76
N THR A 331 11.90 -7.26 7.47
CA THR A 331 11.66 -8.24 6.40
C THR A 331 12.99 -8.56 5.70
N PRO A 332 13.35 -9.84 5.50
CA PRO A 332 14.60 -10.19 4.83
C PRO A 332 14.79 -9.40 3.54
N ARG A 333 15.91 -8.68 3.41
CA ARG A 333 16.17 -7.78 2.29
C ARG A 333 17.55 -7.94 1.66
N THR A 334 18.55 -8.38 2.41
CA THR A 334 19.86 -8.73 1.84
C THR A 334 19.82 -10.12 1.19
N ILE A 335 20.68 -10.34 0.22
CA ILE A 335 20.81 -11.66 -0.44
C ILE A 335 21.04 -12.76 0.60
N GLN A 336 21.91 -12.52 1.58
CA GLN A 336 22.22 -13.50 2.61
C GLN A 336 21.00 -13.82 3.48
N GLU A 337 20.25 -12.82 3.94
CA GLU A 337 19.04 -13.03 4.75
C GLU A 337 17.97 -13.80 3.99
N ILE A 338 17.80 -13.52 2.68
CA ILE A 338 16.86 -14.21 1.81
C ILE A 338 17.27 -15.67 1.62
N GLU A 339 18.52 -15.92 1.21
CA GLU A 339 19.04 -17.27 1.04
C GLU A 339 18.96 -18.09 2.36
N ASP A 340 19.32 -17.49 3.51
CA ASP A 340 19.24 -18.15 4.82
C ASP A 340 17.78 -18.44 5.24
N THR A 341 16.85 -17.55 4.89
CA THR A 341 15.42 -17.74 5.17
C THR A 341 14.86 -18.90 4.34
N MET A 342 15.21 -18.98 3.07
CA MET A 342 14.79 -20.04 2.17
C MET A 342 15.39 -21.42 2.55
N GLN A 343 16.64 -21.45 3.02
CA GLN A 343 17.28 -22.68 3.51
C GLN A 343 16.58 -23.28 4.75
N LYS A 344 15.91 -22.44 5.56
CA LYS A 344 15.11 -22.85 6.71
C LYS A 344 13.73 -23.39 6.34
N GLY A 345 13.47 -23.61 5.05
CA GLY A 345 12.19 -23.98 4.45
C GLY A 345 11.36 -24.99 5.25
N TYR A 346 10.08 -25.11 4.91
CA TYR A 346 9.21 -26.11 5.54
C TYR A 346 9.84 -27.50 5.42
N ARG A 347 10.23 -28.06 6.58
CA ARG A 347 10.62 -29.47 6.69
C ARG A 347 9.38 -30.33 6.83
#